data_c8f0ca26877a74bb01cef453a5835a8a
#
_entry.id   c8f0ca26877a74bb01cef453a5835a8a
#
_cell.length_a   1.000
_cell.length_b   1.000
_cell.length_c   1.000
_cell.angle_alpha   90.00
_cell.angle_beta   90.00
_cell.angle_gamma   90.00
#
_symmetry.space_group_name_H-M   'P 1'
#
loop_
_entity.id
_entity.type
_entity.pdbx_description
1 polymer ?
#
loop_
_entity_poly.entity_id
_entity_poly.type
_entity_poly.pdbx_seq_one_letter_code
_entity_poly.pdbx_strand_id
1 'polypeptide(L)'
;MDLTRLLCTLLLTACCCRHSAGVPDEAEPVREILEYKVGDNAHLNCDSSLPTDNLSHVDWFFKYKDQHIRIFQVRRGQGQADPGEYQHRLTLLDGANLSLSQVTPKDERTFICQVKAPGTHAREKYTQLHIYKAPKEPTIQASASGISVISQVPQEVATCTGEDGFPIPRVTWYKNRKPLKEEKNRVIISELRTKESSGLYTVRSTLWAQLEKEDKEALFYCELSYRLPGGDHMKESQEINVTVYYPMEKVWLEVIPNRLLKEGDRVELRCLSDGNPQPHFTLRKQDPTSLSWLELENVSEGVLVLEQAQRHHSGLYECLGLDFETGVEATDQQQLLVNYVSNVQVQPKAPVKSEGSSLKLNCSAESSQPVVFHWKREKTEETLKNGSVLHLTNLTREAGGGYLCVASVPKVPGLKHTQLVNVTINGSPWVMAKEERIWVRENEEVNLTCEVSGQPRPTISWSVNGTVHEHDKDFQTVLSTLTVQVIPDLLEKGAVCQASNSLGSNKTTIFLELVNLTTLTIPTEDTSSSQSTTTSSPSAKGNSTSTGDPVKKGTKQESKGVVIVAVIVCILLLAVLGAVLYFLYKKGKMPCGRSGKQEMERNISI
;
A
#
# COMPACT_ATOMS: atom_id res chain seq x y z
N MET A 1 49.98 36.37 -50.93
CA MET A 1 50.03 35.89 -52.34
C MET A 1 51.49 35.57 -52.63
N ASP A 2 51.90 34.33 -52.38
CA ASP A 2 53.28 33.93 -52.56
C ASP A 2 53.36 32.75 -53.47
N LEU A 3 53.96 33.01 -54.61
CA LEU A 3 54.25 32.09 -55.72
C LEU A 3 55.31 31.01 -55.34
N THR A 4 55.84 31.07 -54.13
CA THR A 4 56.88 30.16 -53.60
C THR A 4 56.31 28.86 -52.97
N ARG A 5 54.99 28.78 -52.71
CA ARG A 5 54.34 27.57 -52.18
C ARG A 5 53.86 26.56 -53.25
N LEU A 6 53.81 26.99 -54.54
CA LEU A 6 53.40 26.12 -55.65
C LEU A 6 54.54 25.36 -56.30
N LEU A 7 55.79 25.77 -56.08
CA LEU A 7 56.98 25.09 -56.65
C LEU A 7 57.51 23.96 -55.73
N CYS A 8 57.21 23.94 -54.45
CA CYS A 8 57.66 22.88 -53.53
C CYS A 8 56.81 21.61 -53.56
N THR A 9 55.58 21.66 -54.08
CA THR A 9 54.69 20.48 -54.18
C THR A 9 54.86 19.71 -55.48
N LEU A 10 55.53 20.26 -56.47
CA LEU A 10 55.80 19.58 -57.76
C LEU A 10 57.20 18.89 -57.86
N LEU A 11 58.11 19.10 -56.91
CA LEU A 11 59.40 18.46 -56.84
C LEU A 11 59.47 17.26 -55.86
N LEU A 12 58.42 16.96 -55.11
CA LEU A 12 58.37 15.80 -54.22
C LEU A 12 57.61 14.58 -54.78
N THR A 13 57.08 14.66 -56.01
CA THR A 13 56.40 13.54 -56.69
C THR A 13 57.24 12.85 -57.75
N ALA A 14 58.54 13.24 -57.98
CA ALA A 14 59.40 12.67 -59.04
C ALA A 14 60.56 11.78 -58.57
N CYS A 15 60.62 11.42 -57.26
CA CYS A 15 61.82 10.69 -56.78
C CYS A 15 61.51 9.49 -55.90
N CYS A 16 60.45 8.66 -56.20
CA CYS A 16 60.29 7.34 -55.63
C CYS A 16 59.60 6.33 -56.56
N CYS A 17 60.07 6.22 -57.80
CA CYS A 17 59.83 5.04 -58.62
C CYS A 17 61.15 4.29 -58.80
N ARG A 18 61.71 3.72 -57.74
CA ARG A 18 62.61 2.56 -57.88
C ARG A 18 61.73 1.33 -57.76
N HIS A 19 61.57 0.63 -58.87
CA HIS A 19 61.08 -0.73 -58.93
C HIS A 19 61.86 -1.59 -57.94
N SER A 20 61.25 -1.87 -56.80
CA SER A 20 61.55 -3.07 -56.07
C SER A 20 60.76 -4.17 -56.80
N ALA A 21 61.45 -5.05 -57.49
CA ALA A 21 60.90 -6.31 -57.96
C ALA A 21 60.41 -7.05 -56.69
N GLY A 22 59.12 -6.97 -56.43
CA GLY A 22 58.46 -7.75 -55.38
C GLY A 22 58.59 -9.23 -55.74
N VAL A 23 59.17 -9.97 -54.83
CA VAL A 23 59.00 -11.42 -54.76
C VAL A 23 57.46 -11.66 -54.87
N PRO A 24 56.99 -12.57 -55.73
CA PRO A 24 55.56 -12.86 -55.80
C PRO A 24 55.12 -13.29 -54.42
N ASP A 25 54.23 -12.50 -53.86
CA ASP A 25 53.53 -12.83 -52.64
C ASP A 25 52.89 -14.21 -52.90
N GLU A 26 53.35 -15.25 -52.19
CA GLU A 26 52.70 -16.57 -52.25
C GLU A 26 51.22 -16.34 -51.86
N ALA A 27 50.37 -16.50 -52.85
CA ALA A 27 48.91 -16.36 -52.63
C ALA A 27 48.56 -17.26 -51.46
N GLU A 28 47.97 -16.63 -50.38
CA GLU A 28 47.52 -17.41 -49.24
C GLU A 28 46.66 -18.56 -49.74
N PRO A 29 46.86 -19.79 -49.22
CA PRO A 29 46.10 -20.95 -49.69
C PRO A 29 44.63 -20.73 -49.38
N VAL A 30 43.77 -21.02 -50.37
CA VAL A 30 42.27 -20.92 -50.18
C VAL A 30 41.90 -21.81 -49.04
N ARG A 31 41.30 -21.19 -47.96
CA ARG A 31 40.87 -21.87 -46.78
C ARG A 31 39.36 -22.12 -46.85
N GLU A 32 38.94 -23.35 -46.67
CA GLU A 32 37.53 -23.69 -46.40
C GLU A 32 37.22 -23.31 -44.95
N ILE A 33 36.12 -22.58 -44.72
CA ILE A 33 35.69 -22.19 -43.39
C ILE A 33 34.51 -23.08 -43.00
N LEU A 34 34.63 -23.77 -41.87
CA LEU A 34 33.56 -24.59 -41.28
C LEU A 34 33.18 -24.05 -39.90
N GLU A 35 31.90 -23.91 -39.66
CA GLU A 35 31.34 -23.36 -38.42
C GLU A 35 30.57 -24.44 -37.66
N TYR A 36 30.90 -24.67 -36.38
CA TYR A 36 30.25 -25.65 -35.52
C TYR A 36 29.97 -25.10 -34.13
N LYS A 37 28.98 -25.68 -33.44
CA LYS A 37 28.75 -25.39 -32.03
C LYS A 37 29.61 -26.31 -31.17
N VAL A 38 29.96 -25.85 -29.95
CA VAL A 38 30.63 -26.70 -28.95
C VAL A 38 29.78 -27.94 -28.70
N GLY A 39 30.40 -29.11 -28.78
CA GLY A 39 29.77 -30.41 -28.63
C GLY A 39 29.32 -31.08 -29.93
N ASP A 40 29.30 -30.37 -31.04
CA ASP A 40 29.00 -30.95 -32.36
C ASP A 40 30.12 -31.91 -32.84
N ASN A 41 29.82 -32.70 -33.85
CA ASN A 41 30.82 -33.47 -34.58
C ASN A 41 31.17 -32.72 -35.87
N ALA A 42 32.44 -32.32 -36.00
CA ALA A 42 32.91 -31.61 -37.20
C ALA A 42 33.36 -32.60 -38.28
N HIS A 43 32.89 -32.35 -39.48
CA HIS A 43 33.30 -33.13 -40.67
C HIS A 43 34.37 -32.35 -41.44
N LEU A 44 35.58 -32.90 -41.45
CA LEU A 44 36.73 -32.33 -42.13
C LEU A 44 36.90 -33.06 -43.48
N ASN A 45 36.65 -32.36 -44.57
CA ASN A 45 36.71 -32.92 -45.91
C ASN A 45 38.10 -32.75 -46.50
N CYS A 46 38.70 -33.85 -46.95
CA CYS A 46 39.93 -33.83 -47.78
C CYS A 46 39.58 -33.54 -49.25
N ASP A 47 40.60 -33.44 -50.12
CA ASP A 47 40.36 -33.18 -51.52
C ASP A 47 39.73 -34.37 -52.24
N SER A 48 38.45 -34.16 -52.71
CA SER A 48 37.68 -35.16 -53.43
C SER A 48 38.04 -35.33 -54.92
N SER A 49 38.98 -34.54 -55.40
CA SER A 49 39.33 -34.54 -56.82
C SER A 49 40.24 -35.70 -57.26
N LEU A 50 40.67 -36.55 -56.30
CA LEU A 50 41.53 -37.71 -56.60
C LEU A 50 40.75 -38.99 -56.55
N PRO A 51 40.89 -39.93 -57.53
CA PRO A 51 40.25 -41.25 -57.49
C PRO A 51 40.69 -42.03 -56.23
N THR A 52 39.74 -42.59 -55.50
CA THR A 52 39.96 -43.30 -54.23
C THR A 52 40.93 -44.50 -54.37
N ASP A 53 40.99 -45.08 -55.53
CA ASP A 53 41.84 -46.28 -55.84
C ASP A 53 43.33 -45.98 -55.91
N ASN A 54 43.75 -44.72 -56.02
CA ASN A 54 45.16 -44.28 -56.13
C ASN A 54 45.71 -43.51 -54.91
N LEU A 55 44.90 -43.42 -53.81
CA LEU A 55 45.31 -42.73 -52.57
C LEU A 55 46.32 -43.60 -51.80
N SER A 56 47.62 -43.45 -52.08
CA SER A 56 48.65 -44.21 -51.39
C SER A 56 48.94 -43.71 -49.97
N HIS A 57 48.75 -42.41 -49.74
CA HIS A 57 49.15 -41.82 -48.49
C HIS A 57 48.37 -40.47 -48.22
N VAL A 58 47.65 -40.39 -47.10
CA VAL A 58 47.02 -39.15 -46.63
C VAL A 58 47.43 -38.89 -45.18
N ASP A 59 47.90 -37.69 -44.92
CA ASP A 59 48.25 -37.21 -43.59
C ASP A 59 47.43 -36.01 -43.24
N TRP A 60 46.85 -36.01 -42.01
CA TRP A 60 46.11 -34.90 -41.44
C TRP A 60 46.95 -34.21 -40.37
N PHE A 61 47.02 -32.88 -40.45
CA PHE A 61 47.76 -32.02 -39.53
C PHE A 61 46.83 -30.95 -38.98
N PHE A 62 47.17 -30.38 -37.82
CA PHE A 62 46.70 -29.05 -37.44
C PHE A 62 47.88 -28.06 -37.38
N LYS A 63 47.58 -26.82 -37.66
CA LYS A 63 48.58 -25.73 -37.59
C LYS A 63 48.65 -25.25 -36.13
N TYR A 64 49.84 -25.34 -35.52
CA TYR A 64 50.15 -24.76 -34.23
C TYR A 64 51.32 -23.81 -34.33
N LYS A 65 51.09 -22.51 -34.22
CA LYS A 65 52.08 -21.48 -34.61
C LYS A 65 52.55 -21.73 -36.05
N ASP A 66 53.85 -21.89 -36.27
CA ASP A 66 54.42 -22.14 -37.56
C ASP A 66 54.71 -23.61 -37.83
N GLN A 67 54.22 -24.53 -37.03
CA GLN A 67 54.41 -25.96 -37.12
C GLN A 67 53.14 -26.69 -37.52
N HIS A 68 53.29 -27.72 -38.37
CA HIS A 68 52.25 -28.67 -38.72
C HIS A 68 52.41 -29.91 -37.84
N ILE A 69 51.49 -30.13 -36.93
CA ILE A 69 51.46 -31.29 -36.00
C ILE A 69 50.54 -32.35 -36.61
N ARG A 70 51.11 -33.54 -36.97
CA ARG A 70 50.30 -34.61 -37.52
C ARG A 70 49.39 -35.20 -36.42
N ILE A 71 48.17 -35.52 -36.82
CA ILE A 71 47.12 -36.05 -35.91
C ILE A 71 46.52 -37.36 -36.40
N PHE A 72 46.56 -37.60 -37.70
CA PHE A 72 45.99 -38.80 -38.31
C PHE A 72 46.70 -39.15 -39.62
N GLN A 73 46.79 -40.43 -39.86
CA GLN A 73 47.35 -40.92 -41.12
C GLN A 73 46.42 -41.99 -41.72
N VAL A 74 46.35 -42.01 -43.06
CA VAL A 74 45.64 -43.04 -43.81
C VAL A 74 46.66 -43.73 -44.72
N ARG A 75 46.77 -45.03 -44.63
CA ARG A 75 47.64 -45.88 -45.40
C ARG A 75 46.86 -47.09 -45.97
N ARG A 76 46.80 -47.22 -47.28
CA ARG A 76 46.07 -48.29 -47.95
C ARG A 76 44.62 -48.43 -47.43
N GLY A 77 43.92 -47.32 -47.23
CA GLY A 77 42.55 -47.32 -46.75
C GLY A 77 42.38 -47.58 -45.25
N GLN A 78 43.45 -47.82 -44.50
CA GLN A 78 43.37 -47.94 -43.02
C GLN A 78 43.81 -46.66 -42.37
N GLY A 79 42.98 -46.13 -41.49
CA GLY A 79 43.20 -44.91 -40.71
C GLY A 79 43.79 -45.21 -39.34
N GLN A 80 44.78 -44.40 -38.91
CA GLN A 80 45.35 -44.45 -37.58
C GLN A 80 45.53 -43.05 -37.04
N ALA A 81 44.98 -42.78 -35.84
CA ALA A 81 45.23 -41.56 -35.12
C ALA A 81 46.60 -41.57 -34.44
N ASP A 82 47.29 -40.45 -34.48
CA ASP A 82 48.55 -40.28 -33.74
C ASP A 82 48.26 -40.04 -32.24
N PRO A 83 49.16 -40.45 -31.32
CA PRO A 83 49.00 -40.21 -29.90
C PRO A 83 48.90 -38.69 -29.61
N GLY A 84 47.92 -38.31 -28.79
CA GLY A 84 47.70 -36.92 -28.41
C GLY A 84 46.22 -36.56 -28.16
N GLU A 85 45.91 -35.25 -28.14
CA GLU A 85 44.60 -34.73 -27.80
C GLU A 85 43.44 -35.20 -28.72
N TYR A 86 43.80 -35.64 -29.94
CA TYR A 86 42.84 -36.08 -30.95
C TYR A 86 42.68 -37.61 -31.07
N GLN A 87 43.52 -38.39 -30.38
CA GLN A 87 43.63 -39.87 -30.58
C GLN A 87 42.28 -40.60 -30.49
N HIS A 88 41.42 -40.20 -29.58
CA HIS A 88 40.12 -40.86 -29.33
C HIS A 88 38.91 -40.09 -29.89
N ARG A 89 39.16 -38.96 -30.57
CA ARG A 89 38.12 -38.07 -31.08
C ARG A 89 38.03 -38.07 -32.61
N LEU A 90 39.04 -38.61 -33.30
CA LEU A 90 39.05 -38.69 -34.75
C LEU A 90 38.59 -40.05 -35.23
N THR A 91 37.67 -40.05 -36.20
CA THR A 91 37.22 -41.27 -36.91
C THR A 91 37.32 -41.02 -38.41
N LEU A 92 37.83 -42.03 -39.15
CA LEU A 92 37.89 -42.00 -40.61
C LEU A 92 36.45 -42.18 -41.15
N LEU A 93 36.07 -41.33 -42.05
CA LEU A 93 34.88 -41.42 -42.88
C LEU A 93 35.24 -41.93 -44.29
N ASP A 94 34.32 -41.80 -45.23
CA ASP A 94 34.51 -42.25 -46.60
C ASP A 94 35.74 -41.55 -47.26
N GLY A 95 36.60 -42.35 -47.89
CA GLY A 95 37.80 -41.87 -48.59
C GLY A 95 38.91 -41.43 -47.62
N ALA A 96 39.09 -40.13 -47.44
CA ALA A 96 40.14 -39.58 -46.58
C ALA A 96 39.56 -38.50 -45.61
N ASN A 97 38.25 -38.42 -45.55
CA ASN A 97 37.54 -37.43 -44.69
C ASN A 97 37.59 -37.90 -43.23
N LEU A 98 37.64 -36.94 -42.30
CA LEU A 98 37.62 -37.20 -40.87
C LEU A 98 36.38 -36.61 -40.21
N SER A 99 35.87 -37.30 -39.20
CA SER A 99 34.95 -36.76 -38.22
C SER A 99 35.70 -36.49 -36.91
N LEU A 100 35.65 -35.25 -36.44
CA LEU A 100 36.15 -34.84 -35.14
C LEU A 100 34.95 -34.72 -34.17
N SER A 101 34.87 -35.63 -33.21
CA SER A 101 33.76 -35.70 -32.27
C SER A 101 33.89 -34.64 -31.16
N GLN A 102 32.72 -34.11 -30.72
CA GLN A 102 32.57 -33.22 -29.57
C GLN A 102 33.56 -32.05 -29.60
N VAL A 103 33.44 -31.20 -30.61
CA VAL A 103 34.35 -30.06 -30.77
C VAL A 103 34.29 -29.12 -29.58
N THR A 104 35.44 -28.59 -29.20
CA THR A 104 35.65 -27.70 -28.06
C THR A 104 36.28 -26.37 -28.53
N PRO A 105 36.30 -25.32 -27.72
CA PRO A 105 36.98 -24.07 -28.05
C PRO A 105 38.47 -24.23 -28.41
N LYS A 106 39.11 -25.33 -27.95
CA LYS A 106 40.52 -25.65 -28.27
C LYS A 106 40.71 -26.12 -29.71
N ASP A 107 39.64 -26.57 -30.35
CA ASP A 107 39.64 -27.07 -31.72
C ASP A 107 39.50 -25.94 -32.76
N GLU A 108 39.34 -24.67 -32.33
CA GLU A 108 39.36 -23.52 -33.23
C GLU A 108 40.75 -23.26 -33.77
N ARG A 109 41.05 -23.95 -34.86
CA ARG A 109 42.36 -23.88 -35.55
C ARG A 109 42.25 -24.33 -37.01
N THR A 110 43.34 -24.21 -37.75
CA THR A 110 43.40 -24.68 -39.13
C THR A 110 43.86 -26.13 -39.19
N PHE A 111 43.03 -26.98 -39.80
CA PHE A 111 43.36 -28.36 -40.13
C PHE A 111 43.84 -28.44 -41.56
N ILE A 112 44.82 -29.35 -41.86
CA ILE A 112 45.43 -29.48 -43.13
C ILE A 112 45.38 -30.94 -43.53
N CYS A 113 44.73 -31.24 -44.65
CA CYS A 113 44.81 -32.53 -45.32
C CYS A 113 45.90 -32.49 -46.39
N GLN A 114 46.90 -33.36 -46.26
CA GLN A 114 47.94 -33.50 -47.24
C GLN A 114 47.79 -34.86 -47.91
N VAL A 115 47.65 -34.85 -49.27
CA VAL A 115 47.49 -36.04 -50.07
C VAL A 115 48.72 -36.21 -50.91
N LYS A 116 49.29 -37.40 -50.86
CA LYS A 116 50.49 -37.80 -51.70
C LYS A 116 50.11 -38.96 -52.61
N ALA A 117 50.18 -38.74 -53.91
CA ALA A 117 50.05 -39.78 -54.92
C ALA A 117 51.42 -40.10 -55.55
N PRO A 118 51.67 -41.34 -56.03
CA PRO A 118 52.90 -41.72 -56.61
C PRO A 118 53.23 -40.84 -57.82
N GLY A 119 54.43 -40.24 -57.80
CA GLY A 119 54.96 -39.42 -58.94
C GLY A 119 54.41 -37.97 -59.02
N THR A 120 53.67 -37.50 -58.01
CA THR A 120 53.11 -36.14 -57.96
C THR A 120 53.55 -35.36 -56.70
N HIS A 121 53.53 -34.02 -56.79
CA HIS A 121 53.74 -33.18 -55.63
C HIS A 121 52.55 -33.37 -54.67
N ALA A 122 52.84 -33.25 -53.35
CA ALA A 122 51.80 -33.30 -52.33
C ALA A 122 50.79 -32.14 -52.53
N ARG A 123 49.47 -32.46 -52.45
CA ARG A 123 48.41 -31.46 -52.47
C ARG A 123 47.93 -31.24 -51.06
N GLU A 124 47.68 -30.00 -50.71
CA GLU A 124 47.23 -29.59 -49.39
C GLU A 124 45.86 -28.87 -49.48
N LYS A 125 44.95 -29.22 -48.62
CA LYS A 125 43.66 -28.51 -48.39
C LYS A 125 43.62 -27.99 -46.97
N TYR A 126 43.37 -26.70 -46.83
CA TYR A 126 43.32 -26.01 -45.57
C TYR A 126 41.85 -25.81 -45.15
N THR A 127 41.51 -26.24 -43.96
CA THR A 127 40.16 -26.09 -43.37
C THR A 127 40.28 -25.33 -42.05
N GLN A 128 39.73 -24.13 -42.02
CA GLN A 128 39.64 -23.32 -40.79
C GLN A 128 38.37 -23.69 -40.05
N LEU A 129 38.51 -24.19 -38.83
CA LEU A 129 37.37 -24.49 -37.96
C LEU A 129 37.09 -23.32 -37.07
N HIS A 130 35.85 -22.84 -37.09
CA HIS A 130 35.31 -21.84 -36.16
C HIS A 130 34.29 -22.51 -35.24
N ILE A 131 34.47 -22.28 -33.95
CA ILE A 131 33.67 -22.89 -32.91
C ILE A 131 32.81 -21.82 -32.21
N TYR A 132 31.58 -22.15 -31.89
CA TYR A 132 30.64 -21.21 -31.28
C TYR A 132 29.94 -21.85 -30.11
N LYS A 133 29.66 -21.05 -29.07
CA LYS A 133 28.77 -21.39 -27.98
C LYS A 133 28.00 -20.17 -27.51
N ALA A 134 26.66 -20.31 -27.44
CA ALA A 134 25.82 -19.29 -26.84
C ALA A 134 26.17 -19.11 -25.35
N PRO A 135 26.33 -17.88 -24.86
CA PRO A 135 26.46 -17.65 -23.42
C PRO A 135 25.19 -18.03 -22.68
N LYS A 136 25.27 -18.25 -21.37
CA LYS A 136 24.12 -18.33 -20.48
C LYS A 136 23.30 -17.04 -20.51
N GLU A 137 22.13 -17.05 -19.91
CA GLU A 137 21.36 -15.81 -19.71
C GLU A 137 22.19 -14.82 -18.89
N PRO A 138 22.27 -13.54 -19.31
CA PRO A 138 23.05 -12.55 -18.56
C PRO A 138 22.40 -12.26 -17.22
N THR A 139 23.22 -12.16 -16.19
CA THR A 139 22.81 -11.73 -14.87
C THR A 139 23.24 -10.29 -14.64
N ILE A 140 22.34 -9.48 -14.04
CA ILE A 140 22.62 -8.09 -13.69
C ILE A 140 22.43 -7.90 -12.20
N GLN A 141 23.32 -7.15 -11.57
CA GLN A 141 23.28 -6.81 -10.15
C GLN A 141 23.45 -5.31 -9.99
N ALA A 142 22.45 -4.66 -9.40
CA ALA A 142 22.50 -3.24 -9.05
C ALA A 142 23.52 -2.97 -7.94
N SER A 143 24.08 -1.77 -7.90
CA SER A 143 24.88 -1.29 -6.78
C SER A 143 24.02 -1.20 -5.50
N ALA A 144 24.54 -1.72 -4.40
CA ALA A 144 23.83 -1.71 -3.12
C ALA A 144 23.84 -0.34 -2.41
N SER A 145 24.80 0.52 -2.76
CA SER A 145 24.99 1.83 -2.11
C SER A 145 24.07 2.95 -2.63
N GLY A 146 23.39 2.72 -3.75
CA GLY A 146 22.68 3.80 -4.46
C GLY A 146 23.64 4.82 -5.09
N ILE A 147 23.09 5.85 -5.71
CA ILE A 147 23.82 6.85 -6.48
C ILE A 147 23.39 8.25 -6.08
N SER A 148 24.34 9.10 -5.69
CA SER A 148 24.08 10.49 -5.33
C SER A 148 24.29 11.42 -6.53
N VAL A 149 23.29 12.24 -6.85
CA VAL A 149 23.35 13.19 -7.98
C VAL A 149 24.34 14.34 -7.74
N ILE A 150 24.70 14.62 -6.49
CA ILE A 150 25.69 15.67 -6.17
C ILE A 150 27.15 15.21 -6.37
N SER A 151 27.36 13.93 -6.62
CA SER A 151 28.70 13.38 -6.88
C SER A 151 29.30 13.96 -8.16
N GLN A 152 30.52 14.46 -8.08
CA GLN A 152 31.24 15.00 -9.23
C GLN A 152 31.90 13.91 -10.08
N VAL A 153 31.83 12.65 -9.66
CA VAL A 153 32.41 11.51 -10.34
C VAL A 153 31.35 10.45 -10.62
N PRO A 154 31.47 9.69 -11.72
CA PRO A 154 30.60 8.55 -11.99
C PRO A 154 30.64 7.54 -10.86
N GLN A 155 29.48 7.05 -10.44
CA GLN A 155 29.30 6.02 -9.42
C GLN A 155 28.86 4.71 -10.06
N GLU A 156 29.14 3.60 -9.40
CA GLU A 156 28.76 2.28 -9.88
C GLU A 156 27.23 2.12 -9.90
N VAL A 157 26.69 1.89 -11.08
CA VAL A 157 25.25 1.68 -11.31
C VAL A 157 24.92 0.19 -11.13
N ALA A 158 25.62 -0.66 -11.89
CA ALA A 158 25.36 -2.10 -11.89
C ALA A 158 26.50 -2.87 -12.55
N THR A 159 26.55 -4.17 -12.25
CA THR A 159 27.45 -5.13 -12.91
C THR A 159 26.64 -6.18 -13.67
N CYS A 160 26.97 -6.38 -14.95
CA CYS A 160 26.43 -7.40 -15.84
C CYS A 160 27.43 -8.54 -16.00
N THR A 161 27.00 -9.79 -15.90
CA THR A 161 27.83 -10.98 -16.07
C THR A 161 27.22 -11.90 -17.12
N GLY A 162 28.02 -12.22 -18.14
CA GLY A 162 27.71 -13.21 -19.18
C GLY A 162 28.70 -14.36 -19.11
N GLU A 163 28.24 -15.58 -18.89
CA GLU A 163 29.06 -16.77 -18.68
C GLU A 163 29.03 -17.72 -19.89
N ASP A 164 30.07 -18.54 -20.02
CA ASP A 164 30.12 -19.70 -20.92
C ASP A 164 30.02 -19.38 -22.43
N GLY A 165 30.32 -18.16 -22.86
CA GLY A 165 30.26 -17.78 -24.26
C GLY A 165 31.55 -18.13 -25.04
N PHE A 166 31.43 -18.45 -26.35
CA PHE A 166 32.58 -18.56 -27.26
C PHE A 166 32.16 -18.28 -28.72
N PRO A 167 32.84 -17.40 -29.44
CA PRO A 167 33.88 -16.46 -28.99
C PRO A 167 33.39 -15.52 -27.88
N ILE A 168 34.24 -14.62 -27.40
CA ILE A 168 33.92 -13.68 -26.34
C ILE A 168 32.66 -12.90 -26.70
N PRO A 169 31.55 -12.99 -25.90
CA PRO A 169 30.36 -12.17 -26.14
C PRO A 169 30.65 -10.70 -25.83
N ARG A 170 29.94 -9.81 -26.53
CA ARG A 170 30.03 -8.37 -26.34
C ARG A 170 28.91 -7.88 -25.47
N VAL A 171 29.19 -7.05 -24.48
CA VAL A 171 28.17 -6.44 -23.59
C VAL A 171 27.83 -5.04 -24.12
N THR A 172 26.53 -4.74 -24.17
CA THR A 172 25.99 -3.39 -24.44
C THR A 172 25.03 -3.02 -23.32
N TRP A 173 25.20 -1.83 -22.76
CA TRP A 173 24.35 -1.31 -21.69
C TRP A 173 23.23 -0.44 -22.24
N TYR A 174 22.06 -0.49 -21.60
CA TYR A 174 20.89 0.30 -21.94
C TYR A 174 20.31 1.02 -20.73
N LYS A 175 19.84 2.26 -20.95
CA LYS A 175 19.03 3.04 -20.03
C LYS A 175 17.71 3.38 -20.74
N ASN A 176 16.57 2.99 -20.18
CA ASN A 176 15.25 3.21 -20.77
C ASN A 176 15.21 2.80 -22.27
N ARG A 177 15.74 1.62 -22.59
CA ARG A 177 15.83 1.03 -23.94
C ARG A 177 16.71 1.80 -24.95
N LYS A 178 17.51 2.75 -24.47
CA LYS A 178 18.49 3.47 -25.30
C LYS A 178 19.89 2.96 -24.96
N PRO A 179 20.70 2.61 -25.97
CA PRO A 179 22.06 2.14 -25.73
C PRO A 179 22.94 3.25 -25.16
N LEU A 180 23.65 2.91 -24.09
CA LEU A 180 24.62 3.79 -23.45
C LEU A 180 25.96 3.70 -24.21
N LYS A 181 26.59 4.85 -24.33
CA LYS A 181 27.94 4.98 -24.87
C LYS A 181 28.84 5.59 -23.80
N GLU A 182 30.13 5.24 -23.84
CA GLU A 182 31.11 5.89 -22.98
C GLU A 182 31.16 7.39 -23.27
N GLU A 183 31.10 8.17 -22.20
CA GLU A 183 31.18 9.62 -22.23
C GLU A 183 32.15 10.07 -21.13
N LYS A 184 33.14 10.87 -21.54
CA LYS A 184 34.18 11.34 -20.62
C LYS A 184 33.61 11.95 -19.36
N ASN A 185 34.00 11.43 -18.21
CA ASN A 185 33.58 11.85 -16.87
C ASN A 185 32.06 11.70 -16.54
N ARG A 186 31.25 11.13 -17.45
CA ARG A 186 29.82 10.90 -17.22
C ARG A 186 29.42 9.43 -17.25
N VAL A 187 29.92 8.66 -18.22
CA VAL A 187 29.62 7.24 -18.39
C VAL A 187 30.89 6.48 -18.64
N ILE A 188 31.19 5.53 -17.78
CA ILE A 188 32.36 4.65 -17.89
C ILE A 188 31.86 3.21 -17.91
N ILE A 189 32.35 2.41 -18.87
CA ILE A 189 32.02 0.99 -18.97
C ILE A 189 33.33 0.23 -18.80
N SER A 190 33.50 -0.46 -17.70
CA SER A 190 34.67 -1.33 -17.50
C SER A 190 34.29 -2.77 -17.81
N GLU A 191 35.20 -3.50 -18.45
CA GLU A 191 34.95 -4.88 -18.88
C GLU A 191 36.12 -5.79 -18.45
N LEU A 192 35.79 -6.86 -17.74
CA LEU A 192 36.71 -7.92 -17.34
C LEU A 192 36.35 -9.20 -18.09
N ARG A 193 37.30 -9.73 -18.86
CA ARG A 193 37.16 -10.94 -19.64
C ARG A 193 38.00 -12.05 -19.04
N THR A 194 37.37 -13.12 -18.63
CA THR A 194 38.04 -14.28 -18.02
C THR A 194 37.88 -15.49 -18.93
N LYS A 195 39.02 -16.12 -19.30
CA LYS A 195 39.00 -17.41 -19.99
C LYS A 195 39.06 -18.53 -18.96
N GLU A 196 38.08 -19.39 -19.00
CA GLU A 196 37.97 -20.52 -18.08
C GLU A 196 38.82 -21.72 -18.55
N SER A 197 38.96 -22.72 -17.68
CA SER A 197 39.68 -23.97 -18.00
C SER A 197 39.02 -24.76 -19.14
N SER A 198 37.71 -24.61 -19.29
CA SER A 198 36.90 -25.12 -20.41
C SER A 198 37.28 -24.52 -21.75
N GLY A 199 37.96 -23.37 -21.76
CA GLY A 199 38.25 -22.57 -22.94
C GLY A 199 37.17 -21.56 -23.28
N LEU A 200 36.04 -21.57 -22.59
CA LEU A 200 34.94 -20.62 -22.70
C LEU A 200 35.30 -19.30 -22.02
N TYR A 201 34.49 -18.27 -22.26
CA TYR A 201 34.72 -16.94 -21.69
C TYR A 201 33.56 -16.52 -20.80
N THR A 202 33.92 -15.95 -19.65
CA THR A 202 33.03 -15.16 -18.80
C THR A 202 33.40 -13.69 -18.96
N VAL A 203 32.39 -12.87 -19.27
CA VAL A 203 32.52 -11.41 -19.38
C VAL A 203 31.76 -10.77 -18.23
N ARG A 204 32.46 -9.93 -17.47
CA ARG A 204 31.85 -9.08 -16.45
C ARG A 204 32.03 -7.63 -16.87
N SER A 205 30.90 -6.92 -17.04
CA SER A 205 30.92 -5.51 -17.42
C SER A 205 30.27 -4.70 -16.30
N THR A 206 30.93 -3.65 -15.83
CA THR A 206 30.43 -2.74 -14.80
C THR A 206 30.18 -1.37 -15.40
N LEU A 207 28.98 -0.87 -15.21
CA LEU A 207 28.53 0.46 -15.61
C LEU A 207 28.72 1.45 -14.47
N TRP A 208 29.45 2.53 -14.74
CA TRP A 208 29.61 3.67 -13.87
C TRP A 208 28.98 4.89 -14.54
N ALA A 209 28.10 5.62 -13.87
CA ALA A 209 27.47 6.79 -14.45
C ALA A 209 27.22 7.90 -13.40
N GLN A 210 27.17 9.13 -13.87
CA GLN A 210 26.54 10.24 -13.15
C GLN A 210 25.07 10.23 -13.54
N LEU A 211 24.19 10.13 -12.53
CA LEU A 211 22.73 10.16 -12.72
C LEU A 211 22.18 11.52 -12.33
N GLU A 212 21.02 11.83 -12.87
CA GLU A 212 20.24 13.03 -12.57
C GLU A 212 18.99 12.65 -11.76
N LYS A 213 18.31 13.62 -11.14
CA LYS A 213 17.09 13.39 -10.35
C LYS A 213 15.99 12.69 -11.17
N GLU A 214 15.94 12.97 -12.47
CA GLU A 214 15.01 12.38 -13.43
C GLU A 214 15.24 10.88 -13.64
N ASP A 215 16.42 10.39 -13.30
CA ASP A 215 16.80 8.97 -13.44
C ASP A 215 16.29 8.08 -12.29
N LYS A 216 15.59 8.65 -11.31
CA LYS A 216 15.03 7.91 -10.15
C LYS A 216 14.13 6.71 -10.54
N GLU A 217 13.55 6.76 -11.73
CA GLU A 217 12.69 5.69 -12.27
C GLU A 217 13.32 5.04 -13.51
N ALA A 218 14.60 5.35 -13.82
CA ALA A 218 15.26 4.80 -14.99
C ALA A 218 15.49 3.29 -14.83
N LEU A 219 15.25 2.57 -15.92
CA LEU A 219 15.47 1.13 -16.01
C LEU A 219 16.76 0.87 -16.76
N PHE A 220 17.63 0.06 -16.15
CA PHE A 220 18.90 -0.35 -16.71
C PHE A 220 18.88 -1.85 -17.02
N TYR A 221 19.47 -2.24 -18.13
CA TYR A 221 19.72 -3.64 -18.47
C TYR A 221 20.94 -3.75 -19.37
N CYS A 222 21.46 -4.96 -19.51
CA CYS A 222 22.54 -5.27 -20.42
C CYS A 222 22.11 -6.31 -21.47
N GLU A 223 22.69 -6.21 -22.64
CA GLU A 223 22.54 -7.14 -23.77
C GLU A 223 23.88 -7.83 -24.05
N LEU A 224 23.86 -9.14 -24.18
CA LEU A 224 24.96 -9.93 -24.69
C LEU A 224 24.76 -10.20 -26.17
N SER A 225 25.59 -9.61 -27.03
CA SER A 225 25.64 -9.94 -28.46
C SER A 225 26.69 -11.04 -28.68
N TYR A 226 26.32 -12.09 -29.38
CA TYR A 226 27.18 -13.25 -29.68
C TYR A 226 26.85 -13.84 -31.05
N ARG A 227 27.78 -14.61 -31.60
CA ARG A 227 27.61 -15.24 -32.90
C ARG A 227 27.42 -16.75 -32.75
N LEU A 228 26.57 -17.31 -33.60
CA LEU A 228 26.43 -18.75 -33.82
C LEU A 228 26.54 -19.05 -35.33
N PRO A 229 26.72 -20.31 -35.73
CA PRO A 229 26.59 -20.68 -37.14
C PRO A 229 25.24 -20.18 -37.68
N GLY A 230 25.30 -19.38 -38.75
CA GLY A 230 24.13 -18.80 -39.38
C GLY A 230 23.83 -17.34 -39.02
N GLY A 231 24.52 -16.73 -38.02
CA GLY A 231 24.37 -15.30 -37.77
C GLY A 231 24.60 -14.83 -36.34
N ASP A 232 24.31 -13.54 -36.15
CA ASP A 232 24.44 -12.87 -34.85
C ASP A 232 23.15 -13.01 -34.03
N HIS A 233 23.31 -13.19 -32.74
CA HIS A 233 22.25 -13.37 -31.76
C HIS A 233 22.49 -12.45 -30.58
N MET A 234 21.43 -12.23 -29.77
CA MET A 234 21.51 -11.44 -28.56
C MET A 234 20.66 -12.06 -27.43
N LYS A 235 21.01 -11.73 -26.19
CA LYS A 235 20.27 -12.04 -24.97
C LYS A 235 20.28 -10.84 -24.07
N GLU A 236 19.11 -10.46 -23.56
CA GLU A 236 18.94 -9.35 -22.61
C GLU A 236 18.89 -9.86 -21.18
N SER A 237 19.39 -9.09 -20.22
CA SER A 237 19.19 -9.32 -18.81
C SER A 237 17.80 -8.84 -18.37
N GLN A 238 17.44 -9.11 -17.12
CA GLN A 238 16.31 -8.44 -16.48
C GLN A 238 16.57 -6.93 -16.39
N GLU A 239 15.51 -6.14 -16.42
CA GLU A 239 15.58 -4.71 -16.15
C GLU A 239 15.69 -4.49 -14.64
N ILE A 240 16.54 -3.56 -14.23
CA ILE A 240 16.73 -3.15 -12.84
C ILE A 240 16.56 -1.64 -12.71
N ASN A 241 16.11 -1.23 -11.52
CA ASN A 241 16.13 0.16 -11.08
C ASN A 241 17.23 0.32 -10.02
N VAL A 242 17.79 1.52 -9.89
CA VAL A 242 18.79 1.86 -8.87
C VAL A 242 18.28 2.99 -8.00
N THR A 243 18.65 2.96 -6.72
CA THR A 243 18.30 4.05 -5.80
C THR A 243 19.12 5.29 -6.17
N VAL A 244 18.43 6.39 -6.47
CA VAL A 244 19.04 7.69 -6.76
C VAL A 244 18.80 8.62 -5.58
N TYR A 245 19.88 9.13 -4.97
CA TYR A 245 19.85 10.11 -3.90
C TYR A 245 20.01 11.53 -4.47
N TYR A 246 19.12 12.42 -4.05
CA TYR A 246 19.13 13.82 -4.48
C TYR A 246 18.62 14.74 -3.38
N PRO A 247 19.17 15.96 -3.25
CA PRO A 247 18.77 16.91 -2.23
C PRO A 247 17.32 17.37 -2.42
N MET A 248 16.71 17.81 -1.35
CA MET A 248 15.39 18.43 -1.41
C MET A 248 15.46 19.80 -2.09
N GLU A 249 14.43 20.13 -2.84
CA GLU A 249 14.19 21.46 -3.40
C GLU A 249 12.98 22.12 -2.74
N LYS A 250 12.03 21.30 -2.28
CA LYS A 250 10.75 21.76 -1.71
C LYS A 250 10.33 20.91 -0.53
N VAL A 251 9.67 21.58 0.40
CA VAL A 251 8.96 20.99 1.53
C VAL A 251 7.51 21.44 1.45
N TRP A 252 6.57 20.61 1.88
CA TRP A 252 5.17 21.02 2.03
C TRP A 252 4.54 20.36 3.25
N LEU A 253 3.62 21.12 3.88
CA LEU A 253 2.87 20.70 5.04
C LEU A 253 1.46 20.27 4.61
N GLU A 254 1.13 19.00 4.78
CA GLU A 254 -0.18 18.44 4.48
C GLU A 254 -1.02 18.31 5.74
N VAL A 255 -2.30 18.69 5.65
CA VAL A 255 -3.29 18.54 6.73
C VAL A 255 -4.31 17.49 6.32
N ILE A 256 -4.39 16.42 7.09
CA ILE A 256 -5.29 15.28 6.83
C ILE A 256 -6.31 15.16 7.99
N PRO A 257 -7.60 15.09 7.69
CA PRO A 257 -8.25 15.12 6.37
C PRO A 257 -8.32 16.53 5.78
N ASN A 258 -8.23 16.64 4.46
CA ASN A 258 -8.37 17.89 3.73
C ASN A 258 -9.86 18.30 3.63
N ARG A 259 -10.44 18.71 4.76
CA ARG A 259 -11.81 19.22 4.90
C ARG A 259 -11.88 20.24 6.04
N LEU A 260 -13.02 20.91 6.16
CA LEU A 260 -13.25 21.77 7.34
C LEU A 260 -13.29 20.92 8.61
N LEU A 261 -12.39 21.19 9.52
CA LEU A 261 -12.20 20.47 10.77
C LEU A 261 -13.08 21.05 11.87
N LYS A 262 -13.50 20.18 12.79
CA LYS A 262 -14.22 20.57 14.02
C LYS A 262 -13.59 19.96 15.26
N GLU A 263 -13.94 20.48 16.42
CA GLU A 263 -13.52 19.89 17.70
C GLU A 263 -13.87 18.39 17.76
N GLY A 264 -12.93 17.60 18.26
CA GLY A 264 -13.03 16.15 18.36
C GLY A 264 -12.59 15.37 17.10
N ASP A 265 -12.29 16.04 15.98
CA ASP A 265 -11.76 15.36 14.81
C ASP A 265 -10.33 14.89 15.07
N ARG A 266 -9.97 13.74 14.49
CA ARG A 266 -8.57 13.31 14.38
C ARG A 266 -7.94 14.06 13.21
N VAL A 267 -6.81 14.69 13.47
CA VAL A 267 -6.07 15.50 12.49
C VAL A 267 -4.62 15.06 12.46
N GLU A 268 -4.08 14.91 11.29
CA GLU A 268 -2.67 14.62 11.07
C GLU A 268 -2.04 15.76 10.27
N LEU A 269 -0.94 16.30 10.79
CA LEU A 269 -0.08 17.28 10.13
C LEU A 269 1.17 16.51 9.68
N ARG A 270 1.43 16.49 8.39
CA ARG A 270 2.52 15.73 7.79
C ARG A 270 3.43 16.64 6.98
N CYS A 271 4.70 16.69 7.36
CA CYS A 271 5.77 17.27 6.56
C CYS A 271 6.22 16.31 5.48
N LEU A 272 6.34 16.77 4.27
CA LEU A 272 6.80 16.01 3.11
C LEU A 272 7.83 16.83 2.34
N SER A 273 8.72 16.15 1.63
CA SER A 273 9.65 16.79 0.71
C SER A 273 9.79 16.00 -0.59
N ASP A 274 10.39 16.64 -1.57
CA ASP A 274 10.75 16.00 -2.83
C ASP A 274 12.17 15.41 -2.83
N GLY A 275 12.90 15.47 -1.71
CA GLY A 275 14.24 14.93 -1.56
C GLY A 275 14.25 13.42 -1.32
N ASN A 276 15.36 12.78 -1.64
CA ASN A 276 15.63 11.39 -1.31
C ASN A 276 17.11 11.24 -0.89
N PRO A 277 17.40 10.83 0.36
CA PRO A 277 16.46 10.52 1.43
C PRO A 277 15.66 11.73 1.88
N GLN A 278 14.60 11.47 2.65
CA GLN A 278 13.82 12.56 3.24
C GLN A 278 14.71 13.37 4.21
N PRO A 279 14.57 14.72 4.23
CA PRO A 279 15.31 15.57 5.16
C PRO A 279 14.83 15.34 6.60
N HIS A 280 15.57 15.91 7.55
CA HIS A 280 15.09 15.99 8.92
C HIS A 280 14.00 17.05 9.02
N PHE A 281 12.82 16.67 9.54
CA PHE A 281 11.70 17.59 9.69
C PHE A 281 11.56 18.10 11.12
N THR A 282 11.36 19.41 11.25
CA THR A 282 10.92 20.08 12.47
C THR A 282 9.57 20.74 12.22
N LEU A 283 8.57 20.40 13.02
CA LEU A 283 7.25 21.02 12.96
C LEU A 283 7.11 22.05 14.08
N ARG A 284 6.71 23.27 13.74
CA ARG A 284 6.60 24.41 14.65
C ARG A 284 5.22 25.04 14.57
N LYS A 285 4.76 25.63 15.66
CA LYS A 285 3.51 26.41 15.71
C LYS A 285 3.82 27.85 16.09
N GLN A 286 3.20 28.80 15.42
CA GLN A 286 3.35 30.20 15.77
C GLN A 286 2.56 30.54 17.02
N ASP A 287 3.23 31.17 18.00
CA ASP A 287 2.57 31.76 19.15
C ASP A 287 1.79 33.01 18.71
N PRO A 288 0.47 33.09 18.95
CA PRO A 288 -0.35 34.18 18.48
C PRO A 288 -0.02 35.53 19.15
N THR A 289 0.67 35.53 20.29
CA THR A 289 0.99 36.74 21.06
C THR A 289 2.38 37.29 20.75
N SER A 290 3.39 36.42 20.74
CA SER A 290 4.79 36.81 20.51
C SER A 290 5.20 36.72 19.05
N LEU A 291 4.38 36.08 18.21
CA LEU A 291 4.67 35.72 16.80
C LEU A 291 5.94 34.88 16.64
N SER A 292 6.49 34.34 17.73
CA SER A 292 7.62 33.43 17.71
C SER A 292 7.18 32.00 17.35
N TRP A 293 8.11 31.23 16.79
CA TRP A 293 7.89 29.82 16.48
C TRP A 293 8.23 28.95 17.69
N LEU A 294 7.27 28.13 18.07
CA LEU A 294 7.42 27.13 19.13
C LEU A 294 7.54 25.75 18.48
N GLU A 295 8.63 25.05 18.74
CA GLU A 295 8.82 23.69 18.28
C GLU A 295 7.84 22.76 19.01
N LEU A 296 7.27 21.81 18.26
CA LEU A 296 6.26 20.89 18.78
C LEU A 296 6.91 19.58 19.20
N GLU A 297 6.55 19.12 20.40
CA GLU A 297 6.91 17.81 20.91
C GLU A 297 6.03 16.71 20.28
N ASN A 298 6.44 15.45 20.42
CA ASN A 298 5.73 14.26 19.90
C ASN A 298 5.55 14.23 18.38
N VAL A 299 6.47 14.85 17.65
CA VAL A 299 6.57 14.73 16.19
C VAL A 299 7.45 13.54 15.86
N SER A 300 6.93 12.58 15.11
CA SER A 300 7.70 11.42 14.65
C SER A 300 7.82 11.45 13.14
N GLU A 301 9.05 11.46 12.63
CA GLU A 301 9.32 11.48 11.17
C GLU A 301 8.56 12.59 10.42
N GLY A 302 8.44 13.76 11.03
CA GLY A 302 7.72 14.90 10.46
C GLY A 302 6.20 14.81 10.54
N VAL A 303 5.64 13.90 11.34
CA VAL A 303 4.19 13.70 11.51
C VAL A 303 3.77 14.04 12.93
N LEU A 304 2.78 14.92 13.07
CA LEU A 304 2.05 15.21 14.30
C LEU A 304 0.61 14.71 14.18
N VAL A 305 0.17 13.90 15.13
CA VAL A 305 -1.21 13.40 15.20
C VAL A 305 -1.94 14.04 16.38
N LEU A 306 -3.03 14.72 16.08
CA LEU A 306 -3.98 15.23 17.06
C LEU A 306 -5.19 14.30 17.09
N GLU A 307 -5.25 13.39 18.07
CA GLU A 307 -6.35 12.41 18.16
C GLU A 307 -7.71 13.08 18.39
N GLN A 308 -7.73 14.21 19.08
CA GLN A 308 -8.90 15.04 19.32
C GLN A 308 -8.53 16.50 19.15
N ALA A 309 -8.77 17.05 17.98
CA ALA A 309 -8.51 18.46 17.71
C ALA A 309 -9.39 19.34 18.58
N GLN A 310 -8.81 20.34 19.21
CA GLN A 310 -9.47 21.33 20.04
C GLN A 310 -9.26 22.73 19.44
N ARG A 311 -10.09 23.71 19.82
CA ARG A 311 -10.02 25.09 19.31
C ARG A 311 -8.64 25.73 19.50
N HIS A 312 -7.92 25.40 20.58
CA HIS A 312 -6.59 25.93 20.85
C HIS A 312 -5.50 25.36 19.92
N HIS A 313 -5.79 24.25 19.22
CA HIS A 313 -4.90 23.76 18.16
C HIS A 313 -4.98 24.60 16.89
N SER A 314 -5.97 25.50 16.74
CA SER A 314 -5.98 26.44 15.62
C SER A 314 -4.76 27.34 15.66
N GLY A 315 -4.20 27.66 14.50
CA GLY A 315 -3.02 28.49 14.39
C GLY A 315 -2.25 28.26 13.10
N LEU A 316 -1.19 29.02 12.90
CA LEU A 316 -0.25 28.86 11.81
C LEU A 316 0.81 27.82 12.21
N TYR A 317 0.97 26.82 11.38
CA TYR A 317 1.98 25.76 11.53
C TYR A 317 3.01 25.88 10.43
N GLU A 318 4.24 25.56 10.75
CA GLU A 318 5.36 25.58 9.82
C GLU A 318 6.08 24.24 9.87
N CYS A 319 6.35 23.70 8.70
CA CYS A 319 7.24 22.58 8.48
C CYS A 319 8.60 23.12 8.04
N LEU A 320 9.66 22.82 8.77
CA LEU A 320 11.04 23.07 8.39
C LEU A 320 11.70 21.74 8.04
N GLY A 321 12.21 21.59 6.82
CA GLY A 321 13.06 20.49 6.40
C GLY A 321 14.52 20.94 6.37
N LEU A 322 15.41 20.14 6.95
CA LEU A 322 16.86 20.34 6.92
C LEU A 322 17.53 19.12 6.31
N ASP A 323 18.19 19.33 5.19
CA ASP A 323 19.07 18.33 4.58
C ASP A 323 20.47 18.45 5.19
N PHE A 324 20.85 17.47 6.02
CA PHE A 324 22.15 17.50 6.70
C PHE A 324 23.35 17.29 5.76
N GLU A 325 23.15 16.68 4.60
CA GLU A 325 24.23 16.42 3.64
C GLU A 325 24.62 17.67 2.88
N THR A 326 23.62 18.45 2.48
CA THR A 326 23.82 19.68 1.70
C THR A 326 23.75 20.96 2.52
N GLY A 327 23.17 20.90 3.73
CA GLY A 327 22.88 22.07 4.56
C GLY A 327 21.75 22.94 4.03
N VAL A 328 20.94 22.44 3.08
CA VAL A 328 19.80 23.16 2.53
C VAL A 328 18.63 23.13 3.50
N GLU A 329 18.02 24.28 3.72
CA GLU A 329 16.79 24.42 4.50
C GLU A 329 15.64 24.88 3.60
N ALA A 330 14.45 24.32 3.80
CA ALA A 330 13.21 24.76 3.15
C ALA A 330 12.06 24.71 4.14
N THR A 331 11.09 25.62 3.98
CA THR A 331 9.93 25.72 4.86
C THR A 331 8.64 25.82 4.07
N ASP A 332 7.54 25.33 4.66
CA ASP A 332 6.17 25.58 4.21
C ASP A 332 5.26 25.82 5.40
N GLN A 333 4.24 26.65 5.21
CA GLN A 333 3.35 27.11 6.26
C GLN A 333 1.90 26.81 5.90
N GLN A 334 1.14 26.31 6.88
CA GLN A 334 -0.28 25.99 6.71
C GLN A 334 -1.11 26.48 7.89
N GLN A 335 -2.25 27.13 7.60
CA GLN A 335 -3.20 27.57 8.61
C GLN A 335 -4.13 26.42 8.99
N LEU A 336 -4.07 25.96 10.24
CA LEU A 336 -5.02 25.03 10.82
C LEU A 336 -6.16 25.80 11.48
N LEU A 337 -7.41 25.51 11.10
CA LEU A 337 -8.61 26.05 11.74
C LEU A 337 -9.51 24.92 12.22
N VAL A 338 -9.65 24.82 13.55
CA VAL A 338 -10.56 23.87 14.20
C VAL A 338 -11.85 24.63 14.54
N ASN A 339 -12.94 24.26 13.88
CA ASN A 339 -14.24 24.89 14.07
C ASN A 339 -14.96 24.35 15.32
N TYR A 340 -15.69 25.22 15.97
CA TYR A 340 -16.42 24.89 17.18
C TYR A 340 -17.77 25.63 17.29
N VAL A 341 -18.67 25.05 18.07
CA VAL A 341 -19.87 25.69 18.62
C VAL A 341 -19.94 25.33 20.09
N SER A 342 -20.01 26.29 20.96
CA SER A 342 -20.05 26.08 22.41
C SER A 342 -20.93 27.11 23.12
N ASN A 343 -21.07 26.97 24.44
CA ASN A 343 -21.79 27.90 25.28
C ASN A 343 -23.20 28.22 24.76
N VAL A 344 -23.91 27.19 24.23
CA VAL A 344 -25.30 27.36 23.82
C VAL A 344 -26.14 27.64 25.06
N GLN A 345 -26.79 28.79 25.11
CA GLN A 345 -27.57 29.25 26.24
C GLN A 345 -28.97 29.68 25.80
N VAL A 346 -29.94 29.36 26.62
CA VAL A 346 -31.32 29.80 26.43
C VAL A 346 -31.73 30.73 27.58
N GLN A 347 -32.30 31.87 27.22
CA GLN A 347 -32.86 32.82 28.18
C GLN A 347 -34.36 33.01 27.97
N PRO A 348 -35.17 32.94 29.06
CA PRO A 348 -34.81 32.61 30.44
C PRO A 348 -34.49 31.11 30.64
N LYS A 349 -33.68 30.75 31.64
CA LYS A 349 -33.17 29.37 31.85
C LYS A 349 -34.27 28.40 32.36
N ALA A 350 -35.18 28.89 33.15
CA ALA A 350 -36.28 28.11 33.73
C ALA A 350 -37.57 28.94 33.72
N PRO A 351 -38.19 29.13 32.55
CA PRO A 351 -39.37 29.97 32.43
C PRO A 351 -40.60 29.30 33.10
N VAL A 352 -41.26 30.07 34.00
CA VAL A 352 -42.57 29.73 34.58
C VAL A 352 -43.55 30.78 34.10
N LYS A 353 -44.67 30.37 33.50
CA LYS A 353 -45.68 31.22 32.92
C LYS A 353 -47.07 30.72 33.27
N SER A 354 -48.05 31.64 33.35
CA SER A 354 -49.45 31.28 33.51
C SER A 354 -50.07 30.89 32.18
N GLU A 355 -51.07 30.03 32.22
CA GLU A 355 -51.91 29.67 31.07
C GLU A 355 -52.47 30.95 30.40
N GLY A 356 -52.56 30.98 29.07
CA GLY A 356 -53.01 32.13 28.28
C GLY A 356 -51.94 33.23 28.07
N SER A 357 -50.82 33.21 28.79
CA SER A 357 -49.74 34.18 28.66
C SER A 357 -48.84 33.93 27.44
N SER A 358 -47.83 34.77 27.26
CA SER A 358 -46.81 34.59 26.19
C SER A 358 -45.42 34.42 26.77
N LEU A 359 -44.55 33.70 26.02
CA LEU A 359 -43.18 33.45 26.39
C LEU A 359 -42.27 33.69 25.18
N LYS A 360 -41.17 34.42 25.40
CA LYS A 360 -40.10 34.58 24.43
C LYS A 360 -38.87 33.86 24.95
N LEU A 361 -38.38 32.86 24.19
CA LEU A 361 -37.11 32.18 24.43
C LEU A 361 -36.08 32.71 23.45
N ASN A 362 -34.92 33.10 23.97
CA ASN A 362 -33.80 33.58 23.16
C ASN A 362 -32.60 32.64 23.32
N CYS A 363 -32.09 32.17 22.22
CA CYS A 363 -30.92 31.27 22.17
C CYS A 363 -29.70 32.00 21.65
N SER A 364 -28.56 31.77 22.28
CA SER A 364 -27.24 32.29 21.88
C SER A 364 -26.17 31.21 21.95
N ALA A 365 -25.11 31.35 21.18
CA ALA A 365 -23.98 30.44 21.18
C ALA A 365 -22.70 31.18 20.80
N GLU A 366 -21.56 30.64 21.21
CA GLU A 366 -20.25 31.01 20.74
C GLU A 366 -19.78 30.06 19.65
N SER A 367 -19.15 30.57 18.57
CA SER A 367 -18.69 29.72 17.48
C SER A 367 -17.59 30.37 16.66
N SER A 368 -16.83 29.53 15.94
CA SER A 368 -15.79 29.98 15.00
C SER A 368 -16.34 30.49 13.66
N GLN A 369 -17.57 30.12 13.31
CA GLN A 369 -18.25 30.45 12.05
C GLN A 369 -19.69 30.89 12.33
N PRO A 370 -20.35 31.59 11.38
CA PRO A 370 -21.77 31.98 11.53
C PRO A 370 -22.68 30.79 11.86
N VAL A 371 -23.47 30.93 12.93
CA VAL A 371 -24.38 29.92 13.46
C VAL A 371 -25.80 30.15 12.97
N VAL A 372 -26.47 29.08 12.66
CA VAL A 372 -27.90 29.02 12.40
C VAL A 372 -28.58 28.30 13.56
N PHE A 373 -29.65 28.92 14.06
CA PHE A 373 -30.44 28.36 15.16
C PHE A 373 -31.75 27.80 14.64
N HIS A 374 -32.23 26.70 15.26
CA HIS A 374 -33.57 26.19 15.10
C HIS A 374 -34.10 25.60 16.40
N TRP A 375 -35.40 25.69 16.60
CA TRP A 375 -36.04 25.19 17.76
C TRP A 375 -36.81 23.90 17.48
N LYS A 376 -36.70 22.94 18.40
CA LYS A 376 -37.41 21.66 18.33
C LYS A 376 -38.11 21.41 19.66
N ARG A 377 -39.15 20.58 19.64
CA ARG A 377 -39.71 20.01 20.84
C ARG A 377 -38.99 18.73 21.22
N GLU A 378 -38.72 18.53 22.51
CA GLU A 378 -37.91 17.38 22.97
C GLU A 378 -38.51 16.03 22.55
N LYS A 379 -39.86 15.89 22.62
CA LYS A 379 -40.55 14.62 22.37
C LYS A 379 -40.85 14.32 20.88
N THR A 380 -40.82 15.30 19.99
CA THR A 380 -41.36 15.12 18.64
C THR A 380 -40.32 15.29 17.52
N GLU A 381 -39.11 15.71 17.79
CA GLU A 381 -38.07 16.08 16.78
C GLU A 381 -38.54 17.09 15.71
N GLU A 382 -39.78 17.54 15.76
CA GLU A 382 -40.34 18.49 14.82
C GLU A 382 -39.70 19.87 14.97
N THR A 383 -39.34 20.50 13.85
CA THR A 383 -38.79 21.85 13.84
C THR A 383 -39.94 22.86 14.01
N LEU A 384 -39.97 23.51 15.15
CA LEU A 384 -40.98 24.51 15.47
C LEU A 384 -40.71 25.85 14.78
N LYS A 385 -39.45 26.29 14.76
CA LYS A 385 -39.05 27.58 14.20
C LYS A 385 -37.57 27.62 13.85
N ASN A 386 -37.24 28.33 12.79
CA ASN A 386 -35.86 28.73 12.45
C ASN A 386 -35.58 30.12 13.01
N GLY A 387 -34.37 30.31 13.55
CA GLY A 387 -33.88 31.54 14.15
C GLY A 387 -33.64 31.44 15.65
N SER A 388 -32.94 32.42 16.21
CA SER A 388 -32.50 32.43 17.62
C SER A 388 -33.65 32.65 18.61
N VAL A 389 -34.79 33.17 18.16
CA VAL A 389 -35.90 33.53 19.03
C VAL A 389 -37.14 32.71 18.74
N LEU A 390 -37.66 32.01 19.77
CA LEU A 390 -38.95 31.33 19.74
C LEU A 390 -39.97 32.16 20.54
N HIS A 391 -41.07 32.53 19.89
CA HIS A 391 -42.21 33.17 20.50
C HIS A 391 -43.35 32.15 20.66
N LEU A 392 -43.77 31.90 21.87
CA LEU A 392 -44.93 31.10 22.21
C LEU A 392 -46.03 32.05 22.71
N THR A 393 -47.19 32.05 22.06
CA THR A 393 -48.33 32.92 22.40
C THR A 393 -49.50 32.07 22.80
N ASN A 394 -50.36 32.59 23.71
CA ASN A 394 -51.53 31.90 24.23
C ASN A 394 -51.17 30.50 24.77
N LEU A 395 -50.27 30.47 25.76
CA LEU A 395 -49.73 29.25 26.31
C LEU A 395 -50.84 28.36 26.89
N THR A 396 -50.95 27.14 26.36
CA THR A 396 -51.80 26.07 26.91
C THR A 396 -50.94 25.14 27.78
N ARG A 397 -51.54 24.23 28.52
CA ARG A 397 -50.82 23.26 29.35
C ARG A 397 -49.88 22.39 28.53
N GLU A 398 -50.32 21.97 27.34
CA GLU A 398 -49.56 21.15 26.42
C GLU A 398 -48.31 21.89 25.90
N ALA A 399 -48.27 23.22 26.00
CA ALA A 399 -47.08 24.01 25.70
C ALA A 399 -45.99 23.90 26.79
N GLY A 400 -46.30 23.31 27.96
CA GLY A 400 -45.29 22.94 28.97
C GLY A 400 -44.37 21.81 28.48
N GLY A 401 -43.18 21.72 29.08
CA GLY A 401 -42.18 20.66 28.79
C GLY A 401 -40.93 21.16 28.11
N GLY A 402 -40.14 20.24 27.54
CA GLY A 402 -38.82 20.49 27.00
C GLY A 402 -38.84 21.09 25.61
N TYR A 403 -38.03 22.14 25.43
CA TYR A 403 -37.72 22.77 24.15
C TYR A 403 -36.19 22.72 23.92
N LEU A 404 -35.80 22.30 22.75
CA LEU A 404 -34.39 22.20 22.34
C LEU A 404 -34.05 23.36 21.42
N CYS A 405 -33.10 24.18 21.83
CA CYS A 405 -32.40 25.06 20.91
C CYS A 405 -31.21 24.32 20.28
N VAL A 406 -31.21 24.21 19.00
CA VAL A 406 -30.12 23.60 18.22
C VAL A 406 -29.35 24.71 17.49
N ALA A 407 -28.08 24.88 17.88
CA ALA A 407 -27.14 25.75 17.24
C ALA A 407 -26.29 24.93 16.29
N SER A 408 -26.26 25.24 15.02
CA SER A 408 -25.49 24.50 14.00
C SER A 408 -24.72 25.43 13.07
N VAL A 409 -23.57 24.94 12.55
CA VAL A 409 -22.75 25.63 11.56
C VAL A 409 -22.91 24.91 10.22
N PRO A 410 -23.71 25.43 9.28
CA PRO A 410 -24.03 24.75 8.03
C PRO A 410 -22.81 24.43 7.15
N LYS A 411 -21.78 25.28 7.19
CA LYS A 411 -20.52 25.11 6.43
C LYS A 411 -19.69 23.92 6.92
N VAL A 412 -19.88 23.49 8.19
CA VAL A 412 -19.08 22.42 8.79
C VAL A 412 -20.03 21.25 9.11
N PRO A 413 -20.07 20.21 8.28
CA PRO A 413 -20.99 19.09 8.44
C PRO A 413 -20.87 18.43 9.81
N GLY A 414 -22.03 18.25 10.49
CA GLY A 414 -22.10 17.61 11.79
C GLY A 414 -21.70 18.50 12.97
N LEU A 415 -21.30 19.75 12.77
CA LEU A 415 -21.02 20.69 13.85
C LEU A 415 -22.32 21.31 14.35
N LYS A 416 -22.86 20.78 15.44
CA LYS A 416 -24.07 21.26 16.12
C LYS A 416 -23.96 21.03 17.61
N HIS A 417 -24.61 21.91 18.38
CA HIS A 417 -24.77 21.76 19.82
C HIS A 417 -26.21 22.09 20.21
N THR A 418 -26.75 21.43 21.25
CA THR A 418 -28.14 21.56 21.67
C THR A 418 -28.21 21.97 23.12
N GLN A 419 -29.18 22.83 23.44
CA GLN A 419 -29.51 23.21 24.81
C GLN A 419 -31.00 23.00 25.08
N LEU A 420 -31.29 22.20 26.10
CA LEU A 420 -32.65 21.97 26.59
C LEU A 420 -33.05 23.08 27.55
N VAL A 421 -34.28 23.55 27.41
CA VAL A 421 -34.96 24.40 28.37
C VAL A 421 -36.35 23.84 28.68
N ASN A 422 -36.67 23.69 29.96
CA ASN A 422 -37.98 23.22 30.41
C ASN A 422 -38.88 24.42 30.70
N VAL A 423 -40.03 24.47 30.05
CA VAL A 423 -41.07 25.50 30.23
C VAL A 423 -42.15 24.96 31.17
N THR A 424 -42.40 25.67 32.27
CA THR A 424 -43.42 25.34 33.22
C THR A 424 -44.64 26.24 33.00
N ILE A 425 -45.83 25.65 32.84
CA ILE A 425 -47.08 26.39 32.71
C ILE A 425 -47.90 26.18 33.96
N ASN A 426 -48.12 27.29 34.69
CA ASN A 426 -48.97 27.31 35.88
C ASN A 426 -50.43 27.45 35.48
N GLY A 427 -51.25 26.56 36.03
CA GLY A 427 -52.72 26.56 35.85
C GLY A 427 -53.46 25.74 36.92
N SER A 428 -54.79 25.91 37.00
CA SER A 428 -55.61 25.08 37.84
C SER A 428 -55.52 23.60 37.43
N PRO A 429 -55.76 22.65 38.35
CA PRO A 429 -55.69 21.24 37.98
C PRO A 429 -56.72 20.88 36.91
N TRP A 430 -56.29 20.01 35.99
CA TRP A 430 -57.17 19.30 35.06
C TRP A 430 -57.22 17.84 35.47
N VAL A 431 -58.43 17.28 35.56
CA VAL A 431 -58.66 15.93 36.05
C VAL A 431 -59.47 15.17 35.02
N MET A 432 -58.98 14.00 34.63
CA MET A 432 -59.67 13.11 33.70
C MET A 432 -59.69 11.69 34.26
N ALA A 433 -60.82 11.02 34.16
CA ALA A 433 -60.95 9.60 34.48
C ALA A 433 -60.31 8.80 33.29
N LYS A 434 -59.54 7.76 33.57
CA LYS A 434 -59.03 6.84 32.56
C LYS A 434 -60.20 6.10 31.89
N GLU A 435 -61.21 5.74 32.71
CA GLU A 435 -62.48 5.15 32.28
C GLU A 435 -63.59 5.84 33.07
N GLU A 436 -64.57 6.43 32.40
CA GLU A 436 -65.64 7.12 33.02
C GLU A 436 -66.70 6.16 33.59
N ARG A 437 -66.82 4.95 33.04
CA ARG A 437 -67.70 3.88 33.44
C ARG A 437 -67.00 2.57 33.50
N ILE A 438 -67.13 1.82 34.62
CA ILE A 438 -66.45 0.55 34.84
C ILE A 438 -67.51 -0.50 35.21
N TRP A 439 -67.51 -1.62 34.50
CA TRP A 439 -68.38 -2.75 34.80
C TRP A 439 -67.77 -3.60 35.89
N VAL A 440 -68.54 -3.79 37.00
CA VAL A 440 -68.03 -4.42 38.23
C VAL A 440 -69.03 -5.45 38.77
N ARG A 441 -68.60 -6.30 39.72
CA ARG A 441 -69.41 -7.21 40.50
C ARG A 441 -69.51 -6.69 41.95
N GLU A 442 -70.61 -7.04 42.64
CA GLU A 442 -70.74 -6.71 44.07
C GLU A 442 -69.60 -7.34 44.88
N ASN A 443 -69.02 -6.56 45.81
CA ASN A 443 -67.94 -6.95 46.71
C ASN A 443 -66.58 -7.26 45.95
N GLU A 444 -66.46 -6.93 44.68
CA GLU A 444 -65.21 -7.01 43.95
C GLU A 444 -64.26 -5.86 44.36
N GLU A 445 -62.96 -6.11 44.35
CA GLU A 445 -61.95 -5.06 44.54
C GLU A 445 -61.57 -4.49 43.16
N VAL A 446 -61.73 -3.18 43.01
CA VAL A 446 -61.50 -2.50 41.71
C VAL A 446 -60.47 -1.37 41.81
N ASN A 447 -59.76 -1.12 40.71
CA ASN A 447 -58.82 -0.04 40.58
C ASN A 447 -59.44 1.11 39.75
N LEU A 448 -59.66 2.23 40.37
CA LEU A 448 -60.19 3.45 39.74
C LEU A 448 -59.04 4.40 39.52
N THR A 449 -58.75 4.78 38.25
CA THR A 449 -57.62 5.62 37.92
C THR A 449 -58.07 6.95 37.35
N CYS A 450 -57.57 8.04 37.93
CA CYS A 450 -57.66 9.36 37.33
C CYS A 450 -56.28 9.91 36.95
N GLU A 451 -56.22 10.61 35.85
CA GLU A 451 -55.05 11.36 35.36
C GLU A 451 -55.24 12.83 35.76
N VAL A 452 -54.29 13.35 36.51
CA VAL A 452 -54.33 14.73 37.03
C VAL A 452 -53.11 15.49 36.50
N SER A 453 -53.38 16.59 35.80
CA SER A 453 -52.31 17.47 35.28
C SER A 453 -52.50 18.87 35.89
N GLY A 454 -51.40 19.48 36.40
CA GLY A 454 -51.42 20.83 36.94
C GLY A 454 -50.10 21.27 37.56
N GLN A 455 -49.87 22.58 37.50
CA GLN A 455 -48.78 23.23 38.20
C GLN A 455 -49.24 24.49 38.89
N PRO A 456 -48.89 24.75 40.14
CA PRO A 456 -48.12 23.87 41.04
C PRO A 456 -48.76 22.48 41.20
N ARG A 457 -47.93 21.45 41.55
CA ARG A 457 -48.40 20.06 41.73
C ARG A 457 -49.67 20.01 42.56
N PRO A 458 -50.77 19.43 42.05
CA PRO A 458 -52.04 19.35 42.80
C PRO A 458 -51.94 18.29 43.87
N THR A 459 -52.74 18.53 44.97
CA THR A 459 -53.11 17.50 45.92
C THR A 459 -54.33 16.78 45.39
N ILE A 460 -54.34 15.47 45.44
CA ILE A 460 -55.40 14.62 44.93
C ILE A 460 -56.11 14.00 46.09
N SER A 461 -57.49 13.99 46.05
CA SER A 461 -58.33 13.37 47.05
C SER A 461 -59.44 12.60 46.35
N TRP A 462 -59.85 11.52 46.96
CA TRP A 462 -61.00 10.69 46.55
C TRP A 462 -62.17 10.81 47.49
N SER A 463 -63.36 10.74 46.95
CA SER A 463 -64.62 10.80 47.78
C SER A 463 -64.87 9.52 48.55
N VAL A 464 -64.11 8.46 48.28
CA VAL A 464 -64.31 7.14 48.92
C VAL A 464 -62.97 6.72 49.54
N ASN A 465 -63.05 6.06 50.71
CA ASN A 465 -61.84 5.54 51.36
C ASN A 465 -61.36 4.24 50.71
N GLY A 466 -60.06 4.17 50.45
CA GLY A 466 -59.41 3.02 49.88
C GLY A 466 -57.88 3.22 49.87
N THR A 467 -57.16 2.31 49.24
CA THR A 467 -55.73 2.43 49.12
C THR A 467 -55.44 3.26 47.88
N VAL A 468 -54.73 4.40 48.06
CA VAL A 468 -54.39 5.31 46.98
C VAL A 468 -52.89 5.13 46.59
N HIS A 469 -52.63 4.90 45.31
CA HIS A 469 -51.28 4.87 44.72
C HIS A 469 -51.15 6.00 43.70
N GLU A 470 -50.12 6.85 43.86
CA GLU A 470 -49.80 7.93 42.92
C GLU A 470 -48.53 7.58 42.17
N HIS A 471 -48.54 7.81 40.86
CA HIS A 471 -47.40 7.62 39.99
C HIS A 471 -47.25 8.81 39.02
N ASP A 472 -46.04 9.39 38.98
CA ASP A 472 -45.75 10.50 38.06
C ASP A 472 -45.62 9.94 36.62
N LYS A 473 -46.52 10.30 35.72
CA LYS A 473 -46.49 9.94 34.30
C LYS A 473 -45.49 10.80 33.53
N ASP A 474 -45.46 12.08 33.89
CA ASP A 474 -44.50 13.04 33.35
C ASP A 474 -44.30 14.22 34.32
N PHE A 475 -43.54 15.26 33.86
CA PHE A 475 -43.19 16.43 34.66
C PHE A 475 -44.41 17.19 35.26
N GLN A 476 -45.59 17.11 34.64
CA GLN A 476 -46.79 17.86 35.05
C GLN A 476 -48.01 16.98 35.33
N THR A 477 -47.93 15.67 35.12
CA THR A 477 -49.07 14.76 35.14
C THR A 477 -48.86 13.62 36.14
N VAL A 478 -49.80 13.41 37.00
CA VAL A 478 -49.84 12.35 38.00
C VAL A 478 -51.00 11.41 37.70
N LEU A 479 -50.78 10.12 37.73
CA LEU A 479 -51.79 9.08 37.74
C LEU A 479 -52.09 8.73 39.20
N SER A 480 -53.32 8.92 39.62
CA SER A 480 -53.80 8.49 40.95
C SER A 480 -54.74 7.31 40.77
N THR A 481 -54.43 6.19 41.41
CA THR A 481 -55.20 4.96 41.36
C THR A 481 -55.70 4.66 42.75
N LEU A 482 -57.01 4.62 42.89
CA LEU A 482 -57.73 4.19 44.12
C LEU A 482 -58.12 2.72 43.99
N THR A 483 -57.65 1.88 44.91
CA THR A 483 -58.06 0.50 45.05
C THR A 483 -59.15 0.47 46.13
N VAL A 484 -60.35 0.03 45.76
CA VAL A 484 -61.55 0.07 46.66
C VAL A 484 -62.47 -1.13 46.42
N GLN A 485 -63.09 -1.61 47.46
CA GLN A 485 -64.12 -2.66 47.36
C GLN A 485 -65.46 -2.05 46.92
N VAL A 486 -66.16 -2.72 46.02
CA VAL A 486 -67.45 -2.27 45.47
C VAL A 486 -68.55 -2.44 46.55
N ILE A 487 -69.04 -1.32 47.04
CA ILE A 487 -70.11 -1.23 48.01
C ILE A 487 -71.34 -0.53 47.39
N PRO A 488 -72.56 -0.72 47.90
CA PRO A 488 -73.78 -0.14 47.32
C PRO A 488 -73.74 1.39 47.17
N ASP A 489 -73.16 2.12 48.12
CA ASP A 489 -73.05 3.58 48.08
C ASP A 489 -72.12 4.03 46.91
N LEU A 490 -71.09 3.24 46.56
CA LEU A 490 -70.16 3.48 45.43
C LEU A 490 -70.89 3.24 44.10
N LEU A 491 -71.80 2.29 44.02
CA LEU A 491 -72.59 2.03 42.81
C LEU A 491 -73.63 3.15 42.56
N GLU A 492 -74.17 3.74 43.61
CA GLU A 492 -75.19 4.81 43.51
C GLU A 492 -74.54 6.17 43.16
N LYS A 493 -73.44 6.52 43.81
CA LYS A 493 -72.83 7.86 43.74
C LYS A 493 -71.59 7.96 42.86
N GLY A 494 -70.99 6.82 42.53
CA GLY A 494 -69.67 6.78 41.88
C GLY A 494 -68.52 7.25 42.79
N ALA A 495 -67.27 7.16 42.27
CA ALA A 495 -66.11 7.69 42.97
C ALA A 495 -65.68 9.01 42.34
N VAL A 496 -65.55 10.05 43.14
CA VAL A 496 -65.06 11.37 42.69
C VAL A 496 -63.57 11.49 42.97
N CYS A 497 -62.77 11.69 41.89
CA CYS A 497 -61.39 12.12 41.97
C CYS A 497 -61.36 13.65 41.91
N GLN A 498 -60.88 14.31 42.95
CA GLN A 498 -60.75 15.75 43.05
C GLN A 498 -59.31 16.14 43.21
N ALA A 499 -58.82 17.10 42.40
CA ALA A 499 -57.52 17.67 42.55
C ALA A 499 -57.58 19.16 42.81
N SER A 500 -56.69 19.68 43.66
CA SER A 500 -56.61 21.10 44.01
C SER A 500 -55.15 21.58 44.08
N ASN A 501 -54.91 22.80 43.64
CA ASN A 501 -53.63 23.52 43.84
C ASN A 501 -53.97 24.98 44.24
N SER A 502 -52.94 25.83 44.40
CA SER A 502 -53.09 27.24 44.75
C SER A 502 -53.83 28.08 43.70
N LEU A 503 -54.09 27.57 42.52
CA LEU A 503 -54.74 28.30 41.41
C LEU A 503 -56.18 27.86 41.16
N GLY A 504 -56.63 26.78 41.81
CA GLY A 504 -58.00 26.28 41.67
C GLY A 504 -58.14 24.80 41.97
N SER A 505 -59.34 24.30 41.74
CA SER A 505 -59.67 22.87 41.90
C SER A 505 -60.53 22.37 40.75
N ASN A 506 -60.41 21.08 40.45
CA ASN A 506 -61.25 20.40 39.47
C ASN A 506 -61.52 18.95 39.92
N LYS A 507 -62.56 18.34 39.39
CA LYS A 507 -62.96 16.98 39.75
C LYS A 507 -63.57 16.22 38.57
N THR A 508 -63.43 14.88 38.60
CA THR A 508 -64.16 13.97 37.71
C THR A 508 -64.83 12.85 38.53
N THR A 509 -65.86 12.25 37.99
CA THR A 509 -66.56 11.14 38.64
C THR A 509 -66.39 9.88 37.76
N ILE A 510 -66.07 8.77 38.41
CA ILE A 510 -66.02 7.44 37.80
C ILE A 510 -67.27 6.69 38.29
N PHE A 511 -68.11 6.28 37.35
CA PHE A 511 -69.33 5.52 37.65
C PHE A 511 -69.07 4.01 37.56
N LEU A 512 -69.64 3.23 38.43
CA LEU A 512 -69.58 1.80 38.48
C LEU A 512 -70.96 1.21 38.13
N GLU A 513 -70.96 0.27 37.18
CA GLU A 513 -72.18 -0.39 36.72
C GLU A 513 -72.08 -1.90 36.96
N LEU A 514 -73.14 -2.50 37.54
CA LEU A 514 -73.16 -3.94 37.80
C LEU A 514 -73.26 -4.72 36.47
N VAL A 515 -72.48 -5.74 36.36
CA VAL A 515 -72.63 -6.71 35.29
C VAL A 515 -73.89 -7.54 35.57
N ASN A 516 -74.98 -7.24 34.90
CA ASN A 516 -76.18 -8.09 34.93
C ASN A 516 -75.92 -9.38 34.18
N LEU A 517 -75.73 -10.47 34.95
CA LEU A 517 -75.72 -11.82 34.40
C LEU A 517 -77.15 -12.23 34.06
N THR A 518 -77.77 -11.70 33.02
CA THR A 518 -78.99 -12.30 32.47
C THR A 518 -78.54 -13.57 31.73
N THR A 519 -79.02 -14.69 32.26
CA THR A 519 -78.93 -16.07 31.82
C THR A 519 -78.91 -16.22 30.32
N LEU A 520 -77.80 -16.58 29.76
CA LEU A 520 -77.72 -17.20 28.42
C LEU A 520 -78.07 -18.67 28.57
N THR A 521 -79.37 -19.01 28.37
CA THR A 521 -79.76 -20.36 28.01
C THR A 521 -79.15 -20.75 26.71
N ILE A 522 -78.40 -21.78 26.76
CA ILE A 522 -77.86 -22.50 25.63
C ILE A 522 -79.00 -23.21 24.88
N PRO A 523 -79.16 -23.11 23.60
CA PRO A 523 -79.67 -24.19 22.72
C PRO A 523 -78.52 -24.94 22.11
N THR A 524 -78.50 -26.21 22.49
CA THR A 524 -77.76 -27.26 21.80
C THR A 524 -78.41 -27.58 20.46
N GLU A 525 -77.54 -28.11 19.53
CA GLU A 525 -77.86 -28.89 18.32
C GLU A 525 -78.29 -28.07 17.08
N ASP A 526 -77.90 -28.37 15.85
CA ASP A 526 -77.30 -29.56 15.22
C ASP A 526 -76.58 -29.19 13.90
N THR A 527 -75.60 -29.99 13.59
CA THR A 527 -75.14 -30.49 12.31
C THR A 527 -75.71 -29.94 11.02
N SER A 528 -74.90 -29.47 10.14
CA SER A 528 -74.51 -30.09 8.83
C SER A 528 -74.04 -29.10 7.78
N SER A 529 -72.92 -29.44 7.25
CA SER A 529 -72.45 -29.56 5.87
C SER A 529 -72.73 -28.47 4.83
N SER A 530 -71.72 -28.31 4.13
CA SER A 530 -71.54 -28.07 2.69
C SER A 530 -71.30 -26.63 2.19
N GLN A 531 -70.09 -26.55 1.75
CA GLN A 531 -69.61 -26.34 0.36
C GLN A 531 -69.75 -24.98 -0.26
N SER A 532 -68.54 -24.55 -0.63
CA SER A 532 -68.15 -23.99 -1.95
C SER A 532 -68.62 -22.58 -2.23
N THR A 533 -67.89 -21.70 -2.79
CA THR A 533 -66.94 -21.73 -3.88
C THR A 533 -66.29 -20.35 -4.01
N THR A 534 -65.01 -20.38 -4.36
CA THR A 534 -64.28 -19.64 -5.42
C THR A 534 -64.45 -18.13 -5.48
N THR A 535 -63.51 -17.34 -5.63
CA THR A 535 -62.41 -17.14 -6.62
C THR A 535 -61.67 -15.87 -6.21
N SER A 536 -60.49 -15.55 -6.42
CA SER A 536 -59.38 -15.89 -7.29
C SER A 536 -58.17 -15.06 -6.89
N SER A 537 -57.07 -15.67 -7.05
CA SER A 537 -55.71 -15.11 -7.07
C SER A 537 -55.48 -14.11 -8.23
N PRO A 538 -54.28 -13.52 -8.48
CA PRO A 538 -53.00 -14.23 -8.41
C PRO A 538 -51.76 -13.44 -7.91
N SER A 539 -50.80 -14.14 -7.45
CA SER A 539 -49.43 -14.38 -7.97
C SER A 539 -48.45 -13.20 -7.96
N ALA A 540 -47.20 -13.32 -7.64
CA ALA A 540 -46.25 -14.39 -7.88
C ALA A 540 -45.04 -14.27 -6.96
N LYS A 541 -44.50 -15.40 -6.60
CA LYS A 541 -43.13 -15.97 -6.76
C LYS A 541 -41.98 -15.20 -6.13
N GLY A 542 -41.09 -15.79 -5.46
CA GLY A 542 -40.72 -17.18 -5.30
C GLY A 542 -39.53 -17.37 -4.36
N ASN A 543 -39.55 -18.49 -3.82
CA ASN A 543 -38.46 -19.44 -3.58
C ASN A 543 -37.24 -19.00 -2.77
N SER A 544 -36.71 -19.77 -1.89
CA SER A 544 -36.95 -21.17 -1.43
C SER A 544 -36.04 -21.45 -0.22
N THR A 545 -36.56 -22.24 0.69
CA THR A 545 -35.96 -23.41 1.37
C THR A 545 -34.67 -23.19 2.14
N SER A 546 -34.42 -23.71 3.31
CA SER A 546 -35.08 -24.74 4.10
C SER A 546 -34.31 -24.89 5.41
N THR A 547 -35.05 -25.08 6.48
CA THR A 547 -34.86 -25.98 7.62
C THR A 547 -33.50 -26.24 8.26
N GLY A 548 -33.47 -26.12 9.57
CA GLY A 548 -32.65 -26.95 10.42
C GLY A 548 -32.08 -26.30 11.65
N ASP A 549 -32.83 -26.21 12.71
CA ASP A 549 -32.35 -26.15 14.10
C ASP A 549 -32.14 -27.55 14.66
N PRO A 550 -31.54 -27.75 15.82
CA PRO A 550 -30.45 -27.11 16.54
C PRO A 550 -29.39 -28.09 17.08
N VAL A 551 -28.22 -27.66 17.41
CA VAL A 551 -27.46 -28.25 18.54
C VAL A 551 -26.42 -27.26 19.08
N LYS A 552 -26.54 -26.93 20.35
CA LYS A 552 -25.54 -26.26 21.18
C LYS A 552 -24.24 -27.07 21.26
N LYS A 553 -23.10 -26.47 20.95
CA LYS A 553 -21.82 -26.85 21.53
C LYS A 553 -21.00 -25.58 21.80
N GLY A 554 -20.68 -25.40 23.09
CA GLY A 554 -19.86 -24.31 23.58
C GLY A 554 -18.44 -24.39 23.00
N THR A 555 -17.97 -23.28 22.48
CA THR A 555 -16.57 -23.06 22.15
C THR A 555 -15.95 -22.17 23.22
N LYS A 556 -14.92 -22.72 23.88
CA LYS A 556 -14.02 -22.01 24.78
C LYS A 556 -13.38 -20.85 24.04
N GLN A 557 -13.54 -19.68 24.56
CA GLN A 557 -12.82 -18.47 24.18
C GLN A 557 -11.41 -18.59 24.73
N GLU A 558 -10.44 -18.99 23.88
CA GLU A 558 -9.03 -18.90 24.19
C GLU A 558 -8.62 -17.42 24.25
N SER A 559 -8.13 -17.03 25.42
CA SER A 559 -7.72 -15.66 25.69
C SER A 559 -6.48 -15.30 24.85
N LYS A 560 -6.61 -14.35 23.94
CA LYS A 560 -5.49 -13.73 23.17
C LYS A 560 -4.41 -13.11 24.07
N GLY A 561 -4.62 -13.03 25.38
CA GLY A 561 -3.67 -12.49 26.35
C GLY A 561 -2.41 -13.35 26.54
N VAL A 562 -2.53 -14.67 26.48
CA VAL A 562 -1.39 -15.59 26.73
C VAL A 562 -0.34 -15.52 25.61
N VAL A 563 -0.78 -15.34 24.36
CA VAL A 563 0.14 -15.23 23.22
C VAL A 563 0.93 -13.93 23.27
N ILE A 564 0.29 -12.82 23.67
CA ILE A 564 0.95 -11.51 23.79
C ILE A 564 2.02 -11.54 24.88
N VAL A 565 1.74 -12.16 26.03
CA VAL A 565 2.71 -12.30 27.12
C VAL A 565 3.90 -13.16 26.69
N ALA A 566 3.66 -14.26 25.98
CA ALA A 566 4.74 -15.12 25.49
C ALA A 566 5.66 -14.38 24.49
N VAL A 567 5.10 -13.56 23.58
CA VAL A 567 5.90 -12.77 22.63
C VAL A 567 6.73 -11.72 23.34
N ILE A 568 6.18 -11.02 24.32
CA ILE A 568 6.91 -10.01 25.09
C ILE A 568 8.07 -10.65 25.87
N VAL A 569 7.85 -11.81 26.50
CA VAL A 569 8.91 -12.55 27.22
C VAL A 569 10.02 -12.98 26.27
N CYS A 570 9.69 -13.48 25.06
CA CYS A 570 10.69 -13.83 24.04
C CYS A 570 11.53 -12.64 23.60
N ILE A 571 10.92 -11.48 23.38
CA ILE A 571 11.64 -10.25 23.00
C ILE A 571 12.59 -9.79 24.10
N LEU A 572 12.14 -9.83 25.36
CA LEU A 572 12.98 -9.48 26.50
C LEU A 572 14.17 -10.43 26.66
N LEU A 573 13.98 -11.74 26.47
CA LEU A 573 15.05 -12.72 26.52
C LEU A 573 16.07 -12.50 25.38
N LEU A 574 15.62 -12.18 24.17
CA LEU A 574 16.53 -11.86 23.07
C LEU A 574 17.32 -10.56 23.33
N ALA A 575 16.70 -9.55 23.93
CA ALA A 575 17.38 -8.31 24.31
C ALA A 575 18.46 -8.56 25.38
N VAL A 576 18.18 -9.38 26.40
CA VAL A 576 19.15 -9.78 27.41
C VAL A 576 20.30 -10.57 26.79
N LEU A 577 20.00 -11.51 25.89
CA LEU A 577 21.01 -12.29 25.17
C LEU A 577 21.92 -11.39 24.33
N GLY A 578 21.33 -10.42 23.61
CA GLY A 578 22.06 -9.42 22.83
C GLY A 578 22.98 -8.56 23.70
N ALA A 579 22.50 -8.12 24.86
CA ALA A 579 23.31 -7.36 25.83
C ALA A 579 24.47 -8.18 26.35
N VAL A 580 24.25 -9.46 26.71
CA VAL A 580 25.32 -10.37 27.20
C VAL A 580 26.36 -10.60 26.10
N LEU A 581 25.95 -10.86 24.87
CA LEU A 581 26.84 -11.03 23.71
C LEU A 581 27.66 -9.75 23.45
N TYR A 582 27.03 -8.58 23.53
CA TYR A 582 27.70 -7.28 23.40
C TYR A 582 28.74 -7.06 24.49
N PHE A 583 28.41 -7.39 25.75
CA PHE A 583 29.37 -7.30 26.87
C PHE A 583 30.53 -8.30 26.74
N LEU A 584 30.28 -9.52 26.26
CA LEU A 584 31.31 -10.53 26.00
C LEU A 584 32.23 -10.10 24.83
N TYR A 585 31.66 -9.48 23.79
CA TYR A 585 32.41 -8.89 22.70
C TYR A 585 33.30 -7.73 23.16
N LYS A 586 32.75 -6.81 23.97
CA LYS A 586 33.49 -5.65 24.51
C LYS A 586 34.60 -6.05 25.50
N LYS A 587 34.44 -7.19 26.18
CA LYS A 587 35.47 -7.73 27.09
C LYS A 587 36.51 -8.66 26.44
N GLY A 588 36.48 -8.84 25.11
CA GLY A 588 37.47 -9.61 24.35
C GLY A 588 37.54 -11.12 24.69
N LYS A 589 36.44 -11.70 25.19
CA LYS A 589 36.34 -13.12 25.57
C LYS A 589 35.63 -14.02 24.56
N MET A 590 35.63 -13.67 23.26
CA MET A 590 35.18 -14.63 22.23
C MET A 590 36.39 -15.30 21.58
N PRO A 591 36.46 -16.65 21.51
CA PRO A 591 37.48 -17.34 20.76
C PRO A 591 37.13 -17.30 19.27
N CYS A 592 37.66 -16.33 18.52
CA CYS A 592 37.65 -16.35 17.07
C CYS A 592 38.98 -16.88 16.56
N GLY A 593 38.92 -17.86 15.68
CA GLY A 593 40.04 -18.61 15.12
C GLY A 593 41.11 -17.71 14.47
N ARG A 594 42.32 -18.08 14.74
CA ARG A 594 43.56 -17.45 14.31
C ARG A 594 43.78 -17.73 12.81
N SER A 595 43.78 -16.68 11.98
CA SER A 595 44.45 -16.68 10.68
C SER A 595 45.45 -15.53 10.67
N GLY A 596 46.70 -15.84 10.39
CA GLY A 596 47.86 -14.97 10.55
C GLY A 596 47.83 -13.73 9.63
N LYS A 597 48.27 -12.62 10.20
CA LYS A 597 48.78 -11.47 9.45
C LYS A 597 50.20 -11.21 9.88
N GLN A 598 51.10 -11.31 8.89
CA GLN A 598 52.42 -10.76 8.97
C GLN A 598 52.35 -9.23 9.00
N GLU A 599 52.99 -8.64 9.97
CA GLU A 599 53.37 -7.23 10.00
C GLU A 599 54.39 -6.93 8.93
N MET A 600 54.16 -5.84 8.21
CA MET A 600 55.22 -5.18 7.45
C MET A 600 55.16 -3.69 7.81
N GLU A 601 55.99 -3.31 8.75
CA GLU A 601 56.38 -1.93 9.00
C GLU A 601 57.10 -1.39 7.77
N ARG A 602 56.76 -0.21 7.34
CA ARG A 602 57.65 0.66 6.58
C ARG A 602 57.45 2.12 7.00
N ASN A 603 58.39 2.58 7.80
CA ASN A 603 58.74 3.99 7.97
C ASN A 603 59.00 4.65 6.62
N ILE A 604 58.42 5.80 6.40
CA ILE A 604 58.99 6.89 5.59
C ILE A 604 58.62 8.21 6.24
N SER A 605 59.61 8.87 6.80
CA SER A 605 59.68 10.31 7.02
C SER A 605 60.12 11.00 5.75
N ILE A 606 59.51 12.06 5.41
CA ILE A 606 59.82 13.42 4.92
C ILE A 606 58.63 13.95 4.18
#